data_13672fd5035f44bff4ed38f5bc62a1ff
#
_entry.id   13672fd5035f44bff4ed38f5bc62a1ff
#
_cell.length_a   1.000
_cell.length_b   1.000
_cell.length_c   1.000
_cell.angle_alpha   90.00
_cell.angle_beta   90.00
_cell.angle_gamma   90.00
#
_symmetry.space_group_name_H-M   'P 1'
#
loop_
_entity.id
_entity.type
_entity.pdbx_description
1 polymer ?
#
loop_
_entity_poly.entity_id
_entity_poly.type
_entity_poly.pdbx_seq_one_letter_code
_entity_poly.pdbx_strand_id
1 'polypeptide(L)'
;MLTDIEIAQQANMKKIGEIAKGLSIEEDDIEYYGHYKAKLSEELFKKLENKPDGKLILVTAINPTPAGEGKTTVSVGLAEAMGRIGKNAVLALRELSLGPVFGIKGGAAGGGYAQVVPMEDINLHFTGDMYAITAANNLLCAMLDNHMQQGNELRIDQRRIMIKRVLDMNDRALRNIVIGLGGKVDGIPRSDSFQITVASEVMAILCLSSDLADMKERLGKILVAYDLDGNPVYAKDLGANGAMTALMKDALKPNLVQTLENTPAFIHGGPFANIAHGCNSIRATRLALKLGDYCITEAGFGSDLGAEKFFDIKCRYGGLKPDCVVLVATVRALKYNGGVAKSELTQENLDALSKGIVNLQVHIENMQKYGVPVVVAINRFATDTDAELAFVQEFCQKLGADFSLAEVFAKGGEGGKDLAEQVCKTIETKKSDFHVLYDTELSIPEKIEKIAKEIYRADGVNITAQAAKAIAQIDALGHGNLPVCIAKTQYSLSDDPTLLGKPENFKITVRDVTLSAGAGFIVVLTGNIMTMPGLPKSPAALRIDCDNDGNITGLF
;
A
#
# COMPACT_ATOMS: atom_id res chain seq x y z
N MET A 1 25.30 10.41 14.07
CA MET A 1 24.61 9.18 13.65
C MET A 1 24.58 9.23 12.14
N LEU A 2 24.92 8.16 11.44
CA LEU A 2 24.85 8.11 9.97
C LEU A 2 23.41 8.30 9.52
N THR A 3 23.21 8.90 8.35
CA THR A 3 21.91 8.99 7.68
C THR A 3 21.52 7.64 7.08
N ASP A 4 20.26 7.46 6.74
CA ASP A 4 19.76 6.18 6.16
C ASP A 4 20.50 5.85 4.85
N ILE A 5 20.78 6.86 4.00
CA ILE A 5 21.53 6.65 2.76
C ILE A 5 22.99 6.27 3.03
N GLU A 6 23.65 6.89 4.00
CA GLU A 6 25.05 6.54 4.36
C GLU A 6 25.15 5.11 4.91
N ILE A 7 24.16 4.66 5.68
CA ILE A 7 24.07 3.26 6.15
C ILE A 7 23.89 2.32 4.96
N ALA A 8 22.98 2.64 4.04
CA ALA A 8 22.72 1.82 2.86
C ALA A 8 23.94 1.73 1.93
N GLN A 9 24.67 2.82 1.72
CA GLN A 9 25.89 2.85 0.89
C GLN A 9 27.03 2.02 1.49
N GLN A 10 27.05 1.82 2.80
CA GLN A 10 28.03 0.95 3.49
C GLN A 10 27.60 -0.52 3.56
N ALA A 11 26.45 -0.88 2.97
CA ALA A 11 25.93 -2.23 3.04
C ALA A 11 26.84 -3.25 2.34
N ASN A 12 27.07 -4.38 2.99
CA ASN A 12 27.75 -5.52 2.38
C ASN A 12 26.75 -6.41 1.64
N MET A 13 26.34 -5.96 0.45
CA MET A 13 25.36 -6.67 -0.37
C MET A 13 25.97 -7.91 -1.01
N LYS A 14 25.25 -9.02 -0.94
CA LYS A 14 25.51 -10.22 -1.75
C LYS A 14 25.03 -9.99 -3.17
N LYS A 15 25.65 -10.68 -4.14
CA LYS A 15 25.08 -10.71 -5.50
C LYS A 15 23.70 -11.33 -5.48
N ILE A 16 22.79 -10.81 -6.30
CA ILE A 16 21.38 -11.23 -6.24
C ILE A 16 21.18 -12.71 -6.57
N GLY A 17 22.04 -13.30 -7.40
CA GLY A 17 22.05 -14.74 -7.65
C GLY A 17 22.35 -15.57 -6.39
N GLU A 18 23.17 -15.07 -5.47
CA GLU A 18 23.43 -15.74 -4.18
C GLU A 18 22.20 -15.70 -3.27
N ILE A 19 21.47 -14.57 -3.26
CA ILE A 19 20.20 -14.43 -2.53
C ILE A 19 19.15 -15.40 -3.11
N ALA A 20 19.02 -15.45 -4.44
CA ALA A 20 18.11 -16.37 -5.12
C ALA A 20 18.44 -17.84 -4.83
N LYS A 21 19.72 -18.20 -4.86
CA LYS A 21 20.18 -19.54 -4.51
C LYS A 21 19.82 -19.91 -3.07
N GLY A 22 19.89 -18.95 -2.14
CA GLY A 22 19.45 -19.14 -0.74
C GLY A 22 17.96 -19.48 -0.62
N LEU A 23 17.13 -19.07 -1.59
CA LEU A 23 15.72 -19.42 -1.71
C LEU A 23 15.46 -20.67 -2.57
N SER A 24 16.52 -21.37 -3.02
CA SER A 24 16.41 -22.49 -3.96
C SER A 24 15.80 -22.09 -5.31
N ILE A 25 16.03 -20.86 -5.75
CA ILE A 25 15.67 -20.38 -7.08
C ILE A 25 16.84 -20.67 -8.03
N GLU A 26 16.56 -21.27 -9.17
CA GLU A 26 17.56 -21.60 -10.19
C GLU A 26 17.93 -20.38 -11.04
N GLU A 27 19.09 -20.41 -11.68
CA GLU A 27 19.60 -19.33 -12.52
C GLU A 27 18.64 -18.97 -13.68
N ASP A 28 18.01 -19.96 -14.30
CA ASP A 28 17.06 -19.79 -15.40
C ASP A 28 15.73 -19.13 -14.98
N ASP A 29 15.47 -19.07 -13.67
CA ASP A 29 14.27 -18.43 -13.12
C ASP A 29 14.49 -16.95 -12.76
N ILE A 30 15.69 -16.40 -13.06
CA ILE A 30 16.11 -15.04 -12.70
C ILE A 30 16.42 -14.23 -13.96
N GLU A 31 15.89 -13.01 -14.03
CA GLU A 31 16.29 -12.00 -15.00
C GLU A 31 17.05 -10.88 -14.27
N TYR A 32 18.37 -10.79 -14.49
CA TYR A 32 19.24 -9.84 -13.81
C TYR A 32 18.99 -8.39 -14.24
N TYR A 33 18.88 -7.51 -13.27
CA TYR A 33 18.87 -6.05 -13.42
C TYR A 33 20.09 -5.44 -12.71
N GLY A 34 21.29 -5.78 -13.19
CA GLY A 34 22.57 -5.51 -12.52
C GLY A 34 22.92 -6.56 -11.48
N HIS A 35 23.80 -6.20 -10.53
CA HIS A 35 24.38 -7.16 -9.58
C HIS A 35 23.46 -7.48 -8.38
N TYR A 36 22.57 -6.57 -8.03
CA TYR A 36 21.85 -6.58 -6.74
C TYR A 36 20.33 -6.60 -6.87
N LYS A 37 19.81 -6.67 -8.09
CA LYS A 37 18.37 -6.72 -8.40
C LYS A 37 18.10 -7.79 -9.46
N ALA A 38 16.94 -8.43 -9.37
CA ALA A 38 16.47 -9.34 -10.41
C ALA A 38 14.94 -9.35 -10.47
N LYS A 39 14.38 -9.72 -11.61
CA LYS A 39 12.99 -10.12 -11.75
C LYS A 39 12.89 -11.63 -11.77
N LEU A 40 11.73 -12.16 -11.35
CA LEU A 40 11.48 -13.58 -11.26
C LEU A 40 10.57 -14.04 -12.39
N SER A 41 10.94 -15.17 -13.01
CA SER A 41 10.28 -15.69 -14.22
C SER A 41 8.84 -16.19 -13.97
N GLU A 42 8.03 -16.25 -15.02
CA GLU A 42 6.70 -16.88 -14.97
C GLU A 42 6.78 -18.41 -14.72
N GLU A 43 7.86 -19.04 -15.17
CA GLU A 43 8.12 -20.46 -14.98
C GLU A 43 8.29 -20.81 -13.51
N LEU A 44 8.89 -19.93 -12.72
CA LEU A 44 9.05 -20.12 -11.27
C LEU A 44 7.69 -20.26 -10.57
N PHE A 45 6.69 -19.47 -10.95
CA PHE A 45 5.33 -19.58 -10.37
C PHE A 45 4.72 -20.96 -10.62
N LYS A 46 4.89 -21.51 -11.83
CA LYS A 46 4.41 -22.85 -12.19
C LYS A 46 5.12 -23.93 -11.39
N LYS A 47 6.45 -23.83 -11.25
CA LYS A 47 7.26 -24.77 -10.45
C LYS A 47 6.83 -24.81 -9.00
N LEU A 48 6.41 -23.67 -8.44
CA LEU A 48 6.05 -23.51 -7.03
C LEU A 48 4.57 -23.73 -6.74
N GLU A 49 3.71 -23.91 -7.74
CA GLU A 49 2.25 -23.95 -7.59
C GLU A 49 1.79 -24.91 -6.48
N ASN A 50 2.33 -26.12 -6.47
CA ASN A 50 1.95 -27.19 -5.53
C ASN A 50 2.77 -27.19 -4.23
N LYS A 51 3.73 -26.26 -4.05
CA LYS A 51 4.47 -26.15 -2.80
C LYS A 51 3.55 -25.60 -1.70
N PRO A 52 3.58 -26.14 -0.46
CA PRO A 52 2.79 -25.59 0.63
C PRO A 52 3.19 -24.14 0.94
N ASP A 53 2.23 -23.34 1.39
CA ASP A 53 2.47 -21.96 1.81
C ASP A 53 3.13 -21.92 3.19
N GLY A 54 4.04 -20.98 3.38
CA GLY A 54 4.53 -20.57 4.68
C GLY A 54 3.49 -19.75 5.47
N LYS A 55 3.91 -19.20 6.60
CA LYS A 55 3.07 -18.39 7.48
C LYS A 55 3.01 -16.94 7.01
N LEU A 56 1.81 -16.38 6.91
CA LEU A 56 1.59 -14.99 6.48
C LEU A 56 1.47 -14.07 7.70
N ILE A 57 2.40 -13.12 7.80
CA ILE A 57 2.43 -12.10 8.84
C ILE A 57 2.14 -10.74 8.20
N LEU A 58 1.06 -10.09 8.64
CA LEU A 58 0.74 -8.73 8.25
C LEU A 58 1.31 -7.74 9.27
N VAL A 59 2.17 -6.83 8.84
CA VAL A 59 2.59 -5.68 9.64
C VAL A 59 1.73 -4.47 9.29
N THR A 60 1.07 -3.92 10.30
CA THR A 60 0.24 -2.72 10.19
C THR A 60 0.53 -1.78 11.35
N ALA A 61 -0.20 -0.68 11.49
CA ALA A 61 0.03 0.29 12.56
C ALA A 61 -1.29 0.89 13.05
N ILE A 62 -1.23 1.63 14.15
CA ILE A 62 -2.28 2.56 14.58
C ILE A 62 -2.40 3.72 13.59
N ASN A 63 -3.35 4.65 13.78
CA ASN A 63 -3.45 5.82 12.91
C ASN A 63 -2.11 6.57 12.85
N PRO A 64 -1.62 6.92 11.64
CA PRO A 64 -0.34 7.60 11.50
C PRO A 64 -0.37 8.99 12.13
N THR A 65 0.75 9.37 12.72
CA THR A 65 0.99 10.69 13.29
C THR A 65 2.07 11.45 12.50
N PRO A 66 2.22 12.75 12.71
CA PRO A 66 3.31 13.50 12.09
C PRO A 66 4.72 13.03 12.49
N ALA A 67 4.84 12.20 13.53
CA ALA A 67 6.11 11.64 13.99
C ALA A 67 6.51 10.36 13.23
N GLY A 68 5.53 9.69 12.59
CA GLY A 68 5.70 8.38 11.96
C GLY A 68 5.78 7.23 12.98
N GLU A 69 5.30 6.05 12.62
CA GLU A 69 5.28 4.87 13.50
C GLU A 69 6.39 3.87 13.18
N GLY A 70 7.06 4.02 12.01
CA GLY A 70 8.17 3.15 11.60
C GLY A 70 7.74 1.76 11.16
N LYS A 71 6.55 1.61 10.59
CA LYS A 71 5.99 0.32 10.16
C LYS A 71 6.92 -0.46 9.22
N THR A 72 7.43 0.15 8.16
CA THR A 72 8.33 -0.51 7.21
C THR A 72 9.65 -0.91 7.87
N THR A 73 10.19 -0.06 8.73
CA THR A 73 11.40 -0.36 9.52
C THR A 73 11.18 -1.59 10.41
N VAL A 74 10.01 -1.67 11.08
CA VAL A 74 9.65 -2.84 11.90
C VAL A 74 9.45 -4.09 11.01
N SER A 75 8.85 -3.96 9.83
CA SER A 75 8.68 -5.09 8.90
C SER A 75 10.03 -5.67 8.48
N VAL A 76 10.97 -4.81 8.09
CA VAL A 76 12.32 -5.20 7.67
C VAL A 76 13.08 -5.80 8.85
N GLY A 77 13.13 -5.11 9.98
CA GLY A 77 13.85 -5.60 11.17
C GLY A 77 13.28 -6.89 11.74
N LEU A 78 11.96 -7.12 11.63
CA LEU A 78 11.34 -8.40 12.00
C LEU A 78 11.83 -9.53 11.08
N ALA A 79 11.92 -9.29 9.76
CA ALA A 79 12.41 -10.31 8.82
C ALA A 79 13.89 -10.64 9.07
N GLU A 80 14.72 -9.64 9.32
CA GLU A 80 16.12 -9.84 9.70
C GLU A 80 16.23 -10.60 11.02
N ALA A 81 15.42 -10.25 12.01
CA ALA A 81 15.37 -10.92 13.31
C ALA A 81 14.93 -12.38 13.18
N MET A 82 13.96 -12.69 12.31
CA MET A 82 13.59 -14.08 12.01
C MET A 82 14.80 -14.89 11.53
N GLY A 83 15.61 -14.32 10.62
CA GLY A 83 16.85 -14.93 10.16
C GLY A 83 17.83 -15.19 11.31
N ARG A 84 17.95 -14.25 12.25
CA ARG A 84 18.85 -14.38 13.41
C ARG A 84 18.42 -15.46 14.42
N ILE A 85 17.14 -15.77 14.49
CA ILE A 85 16.60 -16.90 15.29
C ILE A 85 16.48 -18.20 14.48
N GLY A 86 17.11 -18.26 13.29
CA GLY A 86 17.15 -19.47 12.46
C GLY A 86 15.88 -19.78 11.69
N LYS A 87 15.01 -18.80 11.46
CA LYS A 87 13.78 -18.94 10.65
C LYS A 87 14.01 -18.41 9.25
N ASN A 88 13.46 -19.08 8.24
CA ASN A 88 13.51 -18.62 6.84
C ASN A 88 12.35 -17.65 6.56
N ALA A 89 12.62 -16.36 6.61
CA ALA A 89 11.64 -15.32 6.33
C ALA A 89 11.91 -14.62 5.00
N VAL A 90 10.85 -14.24 4.30
CA VAL A 90 10.88 -13.47 3.06
C VAL A 90 9.96 -12.25 3.22
N LEU A 91 10.46 -11.07 2.85
CA LEU A 91 9.69 -9.85 2.80
C LEU A 91 8.91 -9.73 1.48
N ALA A 92 7.71 -9.14 1.55
CA ALA A 92 6.96 -8.71 0.38
C ALA A 92 6.43 -7.29 0.63
N LEU A 93 7.04 -6.29 -0.01
CA LEU A 93 6.82 -4.88 0.23
C LEU A 93 6.38 -4.14 -1.03
N ARG A 94 5.90 -2.90 -0.85
CA ARG A 94 5.50 -2.04 -1.97
C ARG A 94 6.71 -1.36 -2.59
N GLU A 95 6.61 -1.15 -3.90
CA GLU A 95 7.51 -0.28 -4.66
C GLU A 95 7.14 1.19 -4.43
N LEU A 96 8.14 2.08 -4.46
CA LEU A 96 7.95 3.51 -4.25
C LEU A 96 7.64 4.26 -5.54
N SER A 97 6.87 5.34 -5.37
CA SER A 97 6.62 6.37 -6.36
C SER A 97 7.57 7.55 -6.15
N LEU A 98 8.07 8.13 -7.24
CA LEU A 98 8.99 9.27 -7.22
C LEU A 98 8.39 10.51 -6.55
N GLY A 99 7.08 10.75 -6.74
CA GLY A 99 6.42 11.92 -6.16
C GLY A 99 6.59 12.05 -4.64
N PRO A 100 6.26 11.02 -3.84
CA PRO A 100 6.55 10.99 -2.41
C PRO A 100 8.02 11.12 -2.06
N VAL A 101 8.93 10.49 -2.80
CA VAL A 101 10.38 10.54 -2.57
C VAL A 101 10.91 11.96 -2.68
N PHE A 102 10.57 12.67 -3.74
CA PHE A 102 10.95 14.07 -3.95
C PHE A 102 10.09 15.08 -3.18
N GLY A 103 8.99 14.64 -2.54
CA GLY A 103 8.04 15.44 -1.77
C GLY A 103 8.38 15.55 -0.29
N ILE A 104 7.60 14.89 0.55
CA ILE A 104 7.68 15.00 2.04
C ILE A 104 8.18 13.71 2.67
N LYS A 105 7.85 12.55 2.07
CA LYS A 105 8.10 11.25 2.71
C LYS A 105 9.50 10.77 2.45
N GLY A 106 10.12 10.25 3.51
CA GLY A 106 11.21 9.31 3.43
C GLY A 106 10.84 8.06 2.63
N GLY A 107 11.85 7.36 2.12
CA GLY A 107 11.71 6.16 1.32
C GLY A 107 10.96 5.05 2.06
N ALA A 108 10.31 4.13 1.31
CA ALA A 108 9.69 2.94 1.89
C ALA A 108 10.67 1.77 2.03
N ALA A 109 11.97 2.01 1.93
CA ALA A 109 12.99 0.96 2.09
C ALA A 109 13.28 0.59 3.56
N GLY A 110 12.57 1.15 4.53
CA GLY A 110 12.89 1.06 5.95
C GLY A 110 13.71 2.26 6.43
N GLY A 111 14.45 2.12 7.53
CA GLY A 111 15.32 3.18 8.05
C GLY A 111 16.29 2.67 9.11
N GLY A 112 17.35 3.42 9.40
CA GLY A 112 18.43 3.01 10.29
C GLY A 112 19.09 1.72 9.81
N TYR A 113 19.25 0.78 10.71
CA TYR A 113 19.86 -0.52 10.41
C TYR A 113 18.85 -1.60 9.98
N ALA A 114 17.61 -1.22 9.68
CA ALA A 114 16.57 -2.10 9.14
C ALA A 114 16.08 -1.55 7.79
N GLN A 115 16.84 -1.81 6.73
CA GLN A 115 16.58 -1.29 5.38
C GLN A 115 16.67 -2.39 4.33
N VAL A 116 15.91 -2.21 3.23
CA VAL A 116 16.04 -2.95 1.98
C VAL A 116 17.02 -2.22 1.05
N VAL A 117 17.94 -2.96 0.45
CA VAL A 117 18.98 -2.42 -0.43
C VAL A 117 18.97 -3.14 -1.79
N PRO A 118 19.39 -2.48 -2.88
CA PRO A 118 20.00 -1.14 -2.98
C PRO A 118 18.98 0.00 -2.82
N MET A 119 19.16 0.84 -1.81
CA MET A 119 18.20 1.89 -1.44
C MET A 119 18.01 2.93 -2.55
N GLU A 120 19.11 3.39 -3.18
CA GLU A 120 19.08 4.40 -4.24
C GLU A 120 18.21 3.93 -5.42
N ASP A 121 18.46 2.73 -5.92
CA ASP A 121 17.73 2.18 -7.05
C ASP A 121 16.23 2.02 -6.74
N ILE A 122 15.91 1.49 -5.54
CA ILE A 122 14.52 1.29 -5.09
C ILE A 122 13.77 2.62 -5.01
N ASN A 123 14.43 3.70 -4.58
CA ASN A 123 13.79 5.00 -4.39
C ASN A 123 13.77 5.88 -5.65
N LEU A 124 14.62 5.60 -6.65
CA LEU A 124 14.73 6.42 -7.87
C LEU A 124 14.21 5.64 -9.09
N HIS A 125 15.08 4.90 -9.77
CA HIS A 125 14.74 4.11 -10.94
C HIS A 125 15.05 2.64 -10.69
N PHE A 126 14.04 1.88 -10.30
CA PHE A 126 14.22 0.51 -9.84
C PHE A 126 14.44 -0.47 -11.00
N THR A 127 13.36 -0.95 -11.61
CA THR A 127 13.39 -1.91 -12.73
C THR A 127 12.47 -1.51 -13.87
N GLY A 128 11.81 -0.35 -13.77
CA GLY A 128 10.96 0.21 -14.81
C GLY A 128 9.46 -0.02 -14.64
N ASP A 129 9.00 -0.61 -13.54
CA ASP A 129 7.58 -0.94 -13.33
C ASP A 129 6.71 0.31 -13.32
N MET A 130 7.13 1.38 -12.62
CA MET A 130 6.41 2.66 -12.59
C MET A 130 6.30 3.29 -13.99
N TYR A 131 7.35 3.18 -14.80
CA TYR A 131 7.34 3.66 -16.18
C TYR A 131 6.38 2.84 -17.04
N ALA A 132 6.37 1.51 -16.93
CA ALA A 132 5.48 0.63 -17.68
C ALA A 132 4.01 0.94 -17.37
N ILE A 133 3.66 1.13 -16.10
CA ILE A 133 2.32 1.52 -15.65
C ILE A 133 1.93 2.88 -16.23
N THR A 134 2.82 3.87 -16.13
CA THR A 134 2.63 5.22 -16.69
C THR A 134 2.38 5.14 -18.20
N ALA A 135 3.21 4.39 -18.92
CA ALA A 135 3.11 4.23 -20.37
C ALA A 135 1.81 3.53 -20.79
N ALA A 136 1.42 2.44 -20.09
CA ALA A 136 0.19 1.71 -20.40
C ALA A 136 -1.06 2.56 -20.15
N ASN A 137 -1.12 3.30 -19.03
CA ASN A 137 -2.23 4.18 -18.73
C ASN A 137 -2.34 5.33 -19.75
N ASN A 138 -1.22 5.96 -20.09
CA ASN A 138 -1.21 7.09 -21.02
C ASN A 138 -1.45 6.64 -22.46
N LEU A 139 -1.05 5.41 -22.83
CA LEU A 139 -1.45 4.80 -24.11
C LEU A 139 -2.97 4.69 -24.21
N LEU A 140 -3.65 4.22 -23.17
CA LEU A 140 -5.11 4.13 -23.15
C LEU A 140 -5.76 5.51 -23.33
N CYS A 141 -5.25 6.55 -22.65
CA CYS A 141 -5.73 7.92 -22.83
C CYS A 141 -5.50 8.44 -24.25
N ALA A 142 -4.34 8.16 -24.84
CA ALA A 142 -4.02 8.55 -26.21
C ALA A 142 -4.90 7.84 -27.23
N MET A 143 -5.19 6.54 -27.04
CA MET A 143 -6.09 5.78 -27.92
C MET A 143 -7.53 6.28 -27.83
N LEU A 144 -8.00 6.68 -26.63
CA LEU A 144 -9.31 7.29 -26.45
C LEU A 144 -9.43 8.60 -27.23
N ASP A 145 -8.46 9.51 -27.06
CA ASP A 145 -8.47 10.80 -27.77
C ASP A 145 -8.32 10.63 -29.29
N ASN A 146 -7.47 9.68 -29.71
CA ASN A 146 -7.34 9.34 -31.13
C ASN A 146 -8.65 8.77 -31.72
N HIS A 147 -9.35 7.90 -30.99
CA HIS A 147 -10.64 7.36 -31.42
C HIS A 147 -11.67 8.48 -31.66
N MET A 148 -11.75 9.43 -30.71
CA MET A 148 -12.64 10.59 -30.87
C MET A 148 -12.25 11.49 -32.05
N GLN A 149 -10.95 11.70 -32.30
CA GLN A 149 -10.41 12.50 -33.42
C GLN A 149 -10.66 11.85 -34.75
N GLN A 150 -10.61 10.51 -34.87
CA GLN A 150 -10.71 9.75 -36.12
C GLN A 150 -12.13 9.30 -36.48
N GLY A 151 -13.15 9.95 -35.93
CA GLY A 151 -14.53 9.72 -36.31
C GLY A 151 -15.46 9.28 -35.20
N ASN A 152 -14.94 8.90 -34.03
CA ASN A 152 -15.71 8.57 -32.81
C ASN A 152 -16.83 7.54 -33.07
N GLU A 153 -16.51 6.42 -33.72
CA GLU A 153 -17.48 5.37 -34.04
C GLU A 153 -18.24 4.83 -32.82
N LEU A 154 -17.59 4.80 -31.65
CA LEU A 154 -18.21 4.43 -30.38
C LEU A 154 -19.09 5.56 -29.80
N ARG A 155 -19.21 6.69 -30.48
CA ARG A 155 -20.05 7.83 -30.05
C ARG A 155 -19.76 8.31 -28.63
N ILE A 156 -18.48 8.32 -28.22
CA ILE A 156 -18.05 8.73 -26.87
C ILE A 156 -18.49 10.16 -26.58
N ASP A 157 -19.13 10.37 -25.43
CA ASP A 157 -19.45 11.71 -24.90
C ASP A 157 -18.19 12.32 -24.26
N GLN A 158 -17.64 13.34 -24.88
CA GLN A 158 -16.42 14.05 -24.44
C GLN A 158 -16.52 14.63 -23.01
N ARG A 159 -17.75 14.81 -22.49
CA ARG A 159 -18.03 15.32 -21.15
C ARG A 159 -18.07 14.22 -20.10
N ARG A 160 -18.01 12.95 -20.51
CA ARG A 160 -18.16 11.76 -19.66
C ARG A 160 -16.99 10.80 -19.78
N ILE A 161 -15.78 11.36 -19.86
CA ILE A 161 -14.53 10.59 -19.84
C ILE A 161 -14.14 10.32 -18.38
N MET A 162 -13.87 9.05 -18.07
CA MET A 162 -13.64 8.57 -16.70
C MET A 162 -12.16 8.39 -16.38
N ILE A 163 -11.31 8.09 -17.38
CA ILE A 163 -9.88 7.89 -17.19
C ILE A 163 -9.13 9.23 -17.15
N LYS A 164 -7.98 9.20 -16.46
CA LYS A 164 -7.07 10.34 -16.34
C LYS A 164 -5.68 9.94 -16.81
N ARG A 165 -4.92 10.91 -17.31
CA ARG A 165 -3.48 10.73 -17.54
C ARG A 165 -2.74 10.56 -16.23
N VAL A 166 -1.54 10.00 -16.29
CA VAL A 166 -0.72 9.80 -15.11
C VAL A 166 0.69 10.35 -15.31
N LEU A 167 1.28 10.79 -14.20
CA LEU A 167 2.68 11.18 -14.08
C LEU A 167 3.19 10.75 -12.70
N ASP A 168 4.35 10.09 -12.64
CA ASP A 168 4.91 9.65 -11.36
C ASP A 168 5.73 10.77 -10.68
N MET A 169 5.08 11.92 -10.49
CA MET A 169 5.62 13.09 -9.80
C MET A 169 4.51 13.90 -9.14
N ASN A 170 4.84 14.59 -8.04
CA ASN A 170 3.91 15.52 -7.39
C ASN A 170 3.86 16.85 -8.15
N ASP A 171 2.79 17.06 -8.92
CA ASP A 171 2.60 18.31 -9.68
C ASP A 171 1.16 18.82 -9.59
N ARG A 172 0.94 19.80 -8.70
CA ARG A 172 -0.39 20.38 -8.50
C ARG A 172 -0.94 21.16 -9.70
N ALA A 173 -0.08 21.62 -10.60
CA ALA A 173 -0.50 22.36 -11.79
C ALA A 173 -1.26 21.48 -12.78
N LEU A 174 -1.06 20.17 -12.71
CA LEU A 174 -1.69 19.19 -13.59
C LEU A 174 -3.06 18.68 -13.10
N ARG A 175 -3.57 19.18 -11.97
CA ARG A 175 -4.88 18.75 -11.41
C ARG A 175 -6.06 19.11 -12.29
N ASN A 176 -5.99 20.25 -12.97
CA ASN A 176 -7.01 20.71 -13.90
C ASN A 176 -6.30 21.36 -15.08
N ILE A 177 -6.43 20.77 -16.26
CA ILE A 177 -5.79 21.23 -17.49
C ILE A 177 -6.81 21.25 -18.63
N VAL A 178 -6.46 21.91 -19.71
CA VAL A 178 -7.17 21.83 -21.00
C VAL A 178 -6.23 21.17 -21.99
N ILE A 179 -6.71 20.17 -22.71
CA ILE A 179 -5.98 19.47 -23.78
C ILE A 179 -6.64 19.73 -25.13
N GLY A 180 -5.94 19.37 -26.22
CA GLY A 180 -6.44 19.51 -27.59
C GLY A 180 -6.57 20.97 -28.07
N LEU A 181 -5.86 21.92 -27.42
CA LEU A 181 -5.80 23.31 -27.87
C LEU A 181 -4.93 23.41 -29.14
N GLY A 182 -5.42 24.19 -30.10
CA GLY A 182 -4.75 24.39 -31.38
C GLY A 182 -5.72 24.26 -32.56
N GLY A 183 -5.22 23.75 -33.67
CA GLY A 183 -6.03 23.53 -34.87
C GLY A 183 -6.78 22.19 -34.89
N LYS A 184 -7.51 21.93 -35.94
CA LYS A 184 -8.30 20.70 -36.13
C LYS A 184 -7.47 19.41 -36.00
N VAL A 185 -6.16 19.49 -36.25
CA VAL A 185 -5.25 18.35 -36.19
C VAL A 185 -4.72 18.06 -34.77
N ASP A 186 -4.94 18.99 -33.81
CA ASP A 186 -4.39 18.91 -32.47
C ASP A 186 -5.32 18.20 -31.46
N GLY A 187 -6.47 17.71 -31.95
CA GLY A 187 -7.46 16.99 -31.16
C GLY A 187 -8.69 17.82 -30.81
N ILE A 188 -9.47 17.35 -29.86
CA ILE A 188 -10.73 17.98 -29.43
C ILE A 188 -10.49 18.69 -28.11
N PRO A 189 -10.69 20.03 -28.02
CA PRO A 189 -10.51 20.77 -26.78
C PRO A 189 -11.47 20.29 -25.67
N ARG A 190 -10.91 19.85 -24.56
CA ARG A 190 -11.67 19.46 -23.37
C ARG A 190 -10.86 19.65 -22.09
N SER A 191 -11.55 19.71 -20.95
CA SER A 191 -10.89 19.60 -19.65
C SER A 191 -10.37 18.19 -19.44
N ASP A 192 -9.22 18.09 -18.81
CA ASP A 192 -8.60 16.83 -18.40
C ASP A 192 -7.85 17.04 -17.07
N SER A 193 -7.24 15.99 -16.55
CA SER A 193 -6.43 16.04 -15.34
C SER A 193 -5.39 14.93 -15.35
N PHE A 194 -4.32 15.13 -14.58
CA PHE A 194 -3.42 14.06 -14.22
C PHE A 194 -3.69 13.55 -12.80
N GLN A 195 -3.39 12.29 -12.59
CA GLN A 195 -3.21 11.70 -11.27
C GLN A 195 -1.79 11.14 -11.17
N ILE A 196 -1.30 10.93 -9.96
CA ILE A 196 -0.01 10.25 -9.78
C ILE A 196 -0.13 8.78 -10.20
N THR A 197 0.93 8.22 -10.80
CA THR A 197 0.92 6.85 -11.36
C THR A 197 0.38 5.81 -10.37
N VAL A 198 0.77 5.89 -9.11
CA VAL A 198 0.34 4.97 -8.04
C VAL A 198 -1.12 5.12 -7.58
N ALA A 199 -1.82 6.15 -8.04
CA ALA A 199 -3.27 6.31 -7.84
C ALA A 199 -4.10 5.74 -9.01
N SER A 200 -3.45 5.29 -10.08
CA SER A 200 -4.14 4.76 -11.26
C SER A 200 -4.77 3.39 -11.01
N GLU A 201 -5.84 3.11 -11.75
CA GLU A 201 -6.43 1.77 -11.77
C GLU A 201 -5.46 0.72 -12.34
N VAL A 202 -4.59 1.09 -13.29
CA VAL A 202 -3.56 0.21 -13.87
C VAL A 202 -2.59 -0.29 -12.79
N MET A 203 -2.17 0.57 -11.84
CA MET A 203 -1.37 0.15 -10.69
C MET A 203 -2.12 -0.86 -9.81
N ALA A 204 -3.40 -0.62 -9.53
CA ALA A 204 -4.21 -1.55 -8.74
C ALA A 204 -4.39 -2.89 -9.45
N ILE A 205 -4.60 -2.88 -10.77
CA ILE A 205 -4.69 -4.08 -11.62
C ILE A 205 -3.39 -4.89 -11.54
N LEU A 206 -2.22 -4.26 -11.71
CA LEU A 206 -0.93 -4.94 -11.56
C LEU A 206 -0.85 -5.70 -10.22
N CYS A 207 -1.26 -5.07 -9.12
CA CYS A 207 -1.16 -5.64 -7.79
C CYS A 207 -2.16 -6.77 -7.52
N LEU A 208 -3.31 -6.78 -8.19
CA LEU A 208 -4.37 -7.77 -7.98
C LEU A 208 -4.40 -8.88 -9.03
N SER A 209 -3.61 -8.76 -10.10
CA SER A 209 -3.53 -9.78 -11.16
C SER A 209 -2.79 -11.03 -10.71
N SER A 210 -3.30 -12.19 -11.12
CA SER A 210 -2.67 -13.50 -10.88
C SER A 210 -1.60 -13.84 -11.93
N ASP A 211 -1.83 -13.48 -13.17
CA ASP A 211 -0.98 -13.76 -14.33
C ASP A 211 -1.24 -12.77 -15.49
N LEU A 212 -0.57 -12.98 -16.62
CA LEU A 212 -0.72 -12.12 -17.81
C LEU A 212 -2.13 -12.17 -18.43
N ALA A 213 -2.79 -13.31 -18.38
CA ALA A 213 -4.13 -13.47 -18.94
C ALA A 213 -5.17 -12.71 -18.12
N ASP A 214 -5.12 -12.87 -16.78
CA ASP A 214 -5.95 -12.11 -15.84
C ASP A 214 -5.67 -10.60 -15.95
N MET A 215 -4.39 -10.19 -16.04
CA MET A 215 -4.04 -8.78 -16.22
C MET A 215 -4.64 -8.22 -17.53
N LYS A 216 -4.55 -8.93 -18.63
CA LYS A 216 -5.13 -8.51 -19.92
C LYS A 216 -6.65 -8.37 -19.86
N GLU A 217 -7.30 -9.31 -19.18
CA GLU A 217 -8.76 -9.25 -18.97
C GLU A 217 -9.15 -8.05 -18.12
N ARG A 218 -8.46 -7.83 -17.00
CA ARG A 218 -8.68 -6.69 -16.09
C ARG A 218 -8.44 -5.36 -16.79
N LEU A 219 -7.33 -5.21 -17.53
CA LEU A 219 -7.05 -4.00 -18.32
C LEU A 219 -8.17 -3.72 -19.31
N GLY A 220 -8.74 -4.76 -19.94
CA GLY A 220 -9.87 -4.63 -20.86
C GLY A 220 -11.17 -4.13 -20.20
N LYS A 221 -11.34 -4.36 -18.89
CA LYS A 221 -12.51 -3.94 -18.10
C LYS A 221 -12.43 -2.51 -17.56
N ILE A 222 -11.33 -1.78 -17.76
CA ILE A 222 -11.24 -0.37 -17.34
C ILE A 222 -12.35 0.42 -18.02
N LEU A 223 -13.20 1.08 -17.23
CA LEU A 223 -14.24 1.98 -17.71
C LEU A 223 -13.60 3.30 -18.15
N VAL A 224 -13.56 3.55 -19.46
CA VAL A 224 -12.86 4.72 -20.03
C VAL A 224 -13.76 5.93 -20.23
N ALA A 225 -15.03 5.70 -20.59
CA ALA A 225 -15.99 6.76 -20.89
C ALA A 225 -17.42 6.21 -20.89
N TYR A 226 -18.38 7.11 -21.15
CA TYR A 226 -19.72 6.76 -21.57
C TYR A 226 -19.98 7.30 -22.98
N ASP A 227 -20.83 6.59 -23.75
CA ASP A 227 -21.29 7.08 -25.05
C ASP A 227 -22.40 8.14 -24.88
N LEU A 228 -22.86 8.71 -26.00
CA LEU A 228 -23.92 9.73 -26.03
C LEU A 228 -25.28 9.20 -25.53
N ASP A 229 -25.49 7.90 -25.53
CA ASP A 229 -26.72 7.25 -25.06
C ASP A 229 -26.61 6.83 -23.57
N GLY A 230 -25.40 6.98 -22.98
CA GLY A 230 -25.11 6.67 -21.59
C GLY A 230 -24.64 5.26 -21.33
N ASN A 231 -24.31 4.48 -22.36
CA ASN A 231 -23.73 3.16 -22.22
C ASN A 231 -22.24 3.26 -21.87
N PRO A 232 -21.70 2.31 -21.06
CA PRO A 232 -20.29 2.29 -20.73
C PRO A 232 -19.42 1.91 -21.92
N VAL A 233 -18.26 2.55 -22.04
CA VAL A 233 -17.21 2.21 -23.00
C VAL A 233 -15.99 1.76 -22.21
N TYR A 234 -15.48 0.58 -22.50
CA TYR A 234 -14.36 -0.03 -21.82
C TYR A 234 -13.07 0.00 -22.66
N ALA A 235 -11.92 -0.19 -22.04
CA ALA A 235 -10.63 -0.23 -22.74
C ALA A 235 -10.56 -1.31 -23.84
N LYS A 236 -11.26 -2.44 -23.67
CA LYS A 236 -11.38 -3.49 -24.70
C LYS A 236 -12.12 -3.01 -25.96
N ASP A 237 -13.08 -2.11 -25.82
CA ASP A 237 -13.86 -1.57 -26.95
C ASP A 237 -13.00 -0.65 -27.83
N LEU A 238 -11.94 -0.06 -27.24
CA LEU A 238 -10.88 0.66 -27.96
C LEU A 238 -9.77 -0.27 -28.49
N GLY A 239 -9.80 -1.57 -28.18
CA GLY A 239 -8.75 -2.52 -28.52
C GLY A 239 -7.41 -2.29 -27.79
N ALA A 240 -7.40 -1.53 -26.69
CA ALA A 240 -6.17 -1.08 -26.02
C ALA A 240 -5.49 -2.14 -25.15
N ASN A 241 -6.26 -3.07 -24.58
CA ASN A 241 -5.81 -3.99 -23.55
C ASN A 241 -4.64 -4.89 -23.98
N GLY A 242 -4.57 -5.27 -25.27
CA GLY A 242 -3.45 -6.06 -25.79
C GLY A 242 -2.11 -5.30 -25.73
N ALA A 243 -2.08 -4.07 -26.24
CA ALA A 243 -0.90 -3.22 -26.24
C ALA A 243 -0.50 -2.80 -24.80
N MET A 244 -1.48 -2.50 -23.94
CA MET A 244 -1.24 -2.24 -22.52
C MET A 244 -0.57 -3.44 -21.85
N THR A 245 -1.05 -4.66 -22.09
CA THR A 245 -0.46 -5.90 -21.55
C THR A 245 0.97 -6.10 -22.02
N ALA A 246 1.25 -5.81 -23.30
CA ALA A 246 2.60 -5.90 -23.86
C ALA A 246 3.59 -4.95 -23.15
N LEU A 247 3.16 -3.72 -22.83
CA LEU A 247 3.95 -2.77 -22.04
C LEU A 247 4.17 -3.25 -20.59
N MET A 248 3.20 -3.95 -20.02
CA MET A 248 3.18 -4.35 -18.62
C MET A 248 3.77 -5.74 -18.35
N LYS A 249 4.17 -6.50 -19.38
CA LYS A 249 4.52 -7.93 -19.23
C LYS A 249 5.68 -8.14 -18.25
N ASP A 250 6.71 -7.30 -18.31
CA ASP A 250 7.87 -7.41 -17.43
C ASP A 250 7.61 -6.75 -16.05
N ALA A 251 6.76 -5.72 -16.01
CA ALA A 251 6.31 -5.13 -14.76
C ALA A 251 5.47 -6.08 -13.90
N LEU A 252 4.85 -7.12 -14.48
CA LEU A 252 4.10 -8.12 -13.73
C LEU A 252 5.00 -9.08 -12.92
N LYS A 253 6.28 -9.18 -13.27
CA LYS A 253 7.26 -10.01 -12.57
C LYS A 253 7.73 -9.30 -11.29
N PRO A 254 7.63 -9.93 -10.09
CA PRO A 254 8.15 -9.34 -8.86
C PRO A 254 9.66 -9.12 -8.89
N ASN A 255 10.11 -8.06 -8.22
CA ASN A 255 11.52 -7.71 -8.09
C ASN A 255 12.11 -8.35 -6.84
N LEU A 256 13.21 -9.07 -6.97
CA LEU A 256 14.00 -9.63 -5.88
C LEU A 256 15.14 -8.68 -5.51
N VAL A 257 15.26 -8.38 -4.24
CA VAL A 257 16.34 -7.61 -3.60
C VAL A 257 16.65 -8.23 -2.22
N GLN A 258 17.38 -7.53 -1.38
CA GLN A 258 17.78 -7.99 -0.05
C GLN A 258 17.73 -6.89 0.98
N THR A 259 17.75 -7.24 2.27
CA THR A 259 17.96 -6.29 3.36
C THR A 259 19.44 -6.09 3.67
N LEU A 260 19.77 -5.16 4.58
CA LEU A 260 21.15 -4.97 5.08
C LEU A 260 21.76 -6.26 5.64
N GLU A 261 20.95 -7.15 6.21
CA GLU A 261 21.39 -8.46 6.72
C GLU A 261 21.20 -9.60 5.71
N ASN A 262 21.02 -9.27 4.41
CA ASN A 262 20.85 -10.20 3.30
C ASN A 262 19.59 -11.08 3.38
N THR A 263 18.57 -10.68 4.12
CA THR A 263 17.25 -11.33 4.08
C THR A 263 16.59 -11.03 2.74
N PRO A 264 16.04 -12.05 2.03
CA PRO A 264 15.39 -11.84 0.74
C PRO A 264 14.15 -10.94 0.86
N ALA A 265 13.97 -10.05 -0.10
CA ALA A 265 12.81 -9.16 -0.16
C ALA A 265 12.27 -9.06 -1.59
N PHE A 266 10.96 -9.17 -1.75
CA PHE A 266 10.25 -8.86 -2.98
C PHE A 266 9.65 -7.48 -2.89
N ILE A 267 10.00 -6.60 -3.83
CA ILE A 267 9.44 -5.26 -3.97
C ILE A 267 8.59 -5.25 -5.24
N HIS A 268 7.27 -5.05 -5.13
CA HIS A 268 6.42 -5.12 -6.32
C HIS A 268 5.09 -4.39 -6.17
N GLY A 269 4.86 -3.40 -7.01
CA GLY A 269 3.66 -2.57 -7.03
C GLY A 269 3.51 -1.68 -5.80
N GLY A 270 2.87 -0.54 -5.93
CA GLY A 270 2.80 0.46 -4.87
C GLY A 270 1.53 1.32 -4.87
N PRO A 271 0.31 0.74 -4.90
CA PRO A 271 -0.92 1.52 -4.94
C PRO A 271 -1.07 2.35 -3.67
N PHE A 272 -1.60 3.57 -3.80
CA PHE A 272 -1.90 4.42 -2.66
C PHE A 272 -2.99 3.82 -1.78
N ALA A 273 -2.78 3.84 -0.45
CA ALA A 273 -3.71 3.26 0.52
C ALA A 273 -4.93 4.14 0.82
N ASN A 274 -4.95 5.40 0.40
CA ASN A 274 -6.07 6.32 0.58
C ASN A 274 -7.04 6.36 -0.60
N ILE A 275 -6.74 5.68 -1.72
CA ILE A 275 -7.61 5.62 -2.90
C ILE A 275 -7.64 4.24 -3.57
N ALA A 276 -6.71 3.36 -3.22
CA ALA A 276 -6.63 1.98 -3.66
C ALA A 276 -6.38 1.08 -2.45
N HIS A 277 -6.12 -0.22 -2.68
CA HIS A 277 -5.98 -1.18 -1.58
C HIS A 277 -4.66 -1.06 -0.77
N GLY A 278 -3.70 -0.26 -1.23
CA GLY A 278 -2.53 0.13 -0.43
C GLY A 278 -1.56 -0.98 -0.03
N CYS A 279 -1.53 -2.08 -0.78
CA CYS A 279 -0.70 -3.25 -0.51
C CYS A 279 0.14 -3.59 -1.74
N ASN A 280 1.27 -4.27 -1.54
CA ASN A 280 2.03 -4.86 -2.63
C ASN A 280 1.21 -5.94 -3.38
N SER A 281 1.77 -6.46 -4.48
CA SER A 281 1.05 -7.40 -5.34
C SER A 281 0.71 -8.73 -4.65
N ILE A 282 -0.37 -9.36 -5.09
CA ILE A 282 -0.72 -10.76 -4.74
C ILE A 282 0.42 -11.68 -5.15
N ARG A 283 1.02 -11.46 -6.34
CA ARG A 283 2.10 -12.29 -6.87
C ARG A 283 3.32 -12.30 -5.96
N ALA A 284 3.80 -11.12 -5.53
CA ALA A 284 4.95 -11.03 -4.60
C ALA A 284 4.66 -11.73 -3.26
N THR A 285 3.47 -11.55 -2.71
CA THR A 285 3.08 -12.19 -1.44
C THR A 285 2.97 -13.72 -1.60
N ARG A 286 2.35 -14.22 -2.66
CA ARG A 286 2.26 -15.66 -2.94
C ARG A 286 3.65 -16.28 -3.13
N LEU A 287 4.53 -15.60 -3.86
CA LEU A 287 5.89 -16.08 -4.08
C LEU A 287 6.68 -16.14 -2.77
N ALA A 288 6.55 -15.11 -1.92
CA ALA A 288 7.17 -15.11 -0.59
C ALA A 288 6.65 -16.25 0.29
N LEU A 289 5.35 -16.55 0.25
CA LEU A 289 4.74 -17.69 0.95
C LEU A 289 5.26 -19.04 0.45
N LYS A 290 5.54 -19.16 -0.86
CA LYS A 290 6.06 -20.40 -1.45
C LYS A 290 7.54 -20.60 -1.17
N LEU A 291 8.31 -19.55 -0.98
CA LEU A 291 9.77 -19.62 -0.87
C LEU A 291 10.26 -19.56 0.58
N GLY A 292 9.53 -18.88 1.47
CA GLY A 292 9.87 -18.78 2.89
C GLY A 292 8.95 -19.59 3.80
N ASP A 293 9.43 -19.92 5.00
CA ASP A 293 8.58 -20.46 6.07
C ASP A 293 7.67 -19.36 6.65
N TYR A 294 8.11 -18.11 6.55
CA TYR A 294 7.37 -16.91 6.97
C TYR A 294 7.43 -15.85 5.87
N CYS A 295 6.26 -15.37 5.48
CA CYS A 295 6.11 -14.20 4.62
C CYS A 295 5.72 -12.99 5.49
N ILE A 296 6.53 -11.95 5.47
CA ILE A 296 6.24 -10.69 6.17
C ILE A 296 5.86 -9.66 5.13
N THR A 297 4.66 -9.11 5.25
CA THR A 297 4.14 -8.08 4.34
C THR A 297 3.52 -6.93 5.12
N GLU A 298 3.30 -5.79 4.45
CA GLU A 298 2.71 -4.62 5.09
C GLU A 298 1.49 -4.08 4.34
N ALA A 299 0.64 -3.33 5.04
CA ALA A 299 -0.43 -2.54 4.47
C ALA A 299 -0.22 -1.04 4.75
N GLY A 300 -0.63 -0.17 3.84
CA GLY A 300 -0.43 1.28 3.93
C GLY A 300 -1.25 1.94 5.03
N PHE A 301 -0.71 2.98 5.67
CA PHE A 301 -1.35 3.73 6.75
C PHE A 301 -1.66 2.89 8.00
N GLY A 302 -2.74 3.24 8.72
CA GLY A 302 -3.22 2.52 9.88
C GLY A 302 -4.03 1.28 9.52
N SER A 303 -4.30 0.44 10.52
CA SER A 303 -5.03 -0.81 10.32
C SER A 303 -6.49 -0.59 9.93
N ASP A 304 -7.05 0.56 10.28
CA ASP A 304 -8.41 0.98 9.88
C ASP A 304 -8.57 1.17 8.37
N LEU A 305 -7.50 1.54 7.66
CA LEU A 305 -7.48 1.71 6.21
C LEU A 305 -6.72 0.58 5.51
N GLY A 306 -5.45 0.40 5.88
CA GLY A 306 -4.57 -0.51 5.17
C GLY A 306 -4.87 -1.98 5.45
N ALA A 307 -4.97 -2.38 6.71
CA ALA A 307 -5.25 -3.78 7.04
C ALA A 307 -6.68 -4.18 6.65
N GLU A 308 -7.67 -3.29 6.79
CA GLU A 308 -9.03 -3.53 6.30
C GLU A 308 -9.00 -3.90 4.82
N LYS A 309 -8.34 -3.09 3.96
CA LYS A 309 -8.26 -3.36 2.52
C LYS A 309 -7.38 -4.56 2.18
N PHE A 310 -6.35 -4.83 2.98
CA PHE A 310 -5.57 -6.04 2.83
C PHE A 310 -6.45 -7.28 3.02
N PHE A 311 -7.32 -7.28 4.02
CA PHE A 311 -8.22 -8.39 4.31
C PHE A 311 -9.39 -8.47 3.32
N ASP A 312 -10.14 -7.38 3.17
CA ASP A 312 -11.40 -7.39 2.43
C ASP A 312 -11.23 -7.29 0.90
N ILE A 313 -10.04 -6.84 0.42
CA ILE A 313 -9.74 -6.78 -1.01
C ILE A 313 -8.63 -7.78 -1.38
N LYS A 314 -7.41 -7.58 -0.87
CA LYS A 314 -6.24 -8.37 -1.32
C LYS A 314 -6.35 -9.84 -0.91
N CYS A 315 -6.69 -10.15 0.34
CA CYS A 315 -6.85 -11.53 0.80
C CYS A 315 -8.02 -12.21 0.10
N ARG A 316 -9.12 -11.49 -0.12
CA ARG A 316 -10.28 -12.00 -0.86
C ARG A 316 -9.89 -12.45 -2.27
N TYR A 317 -9.24 -11.58 -3.06
CA TYR A 317 -8.82 -11.91 -4.43
C TYR A 317 -7.66 -12.91 -4.48
N GLY A 318 -6.73 -12.79 -3.54
CA GLY A 318 -5.55 -13.65 -3.47
C GLY A 318 -5.79 -15.01 -2.80
N GLY A 319 -6.95 -15.26 -2.18
CA GLY A 319 -7.15 -16.45 -1.36
C GLY A 319 -6.14 -16.56 -0.21
N LEU A 320 -5.64 -15.41 0.29
CA LEU A 320 -4.62 -15.36 1.32
C LEU A 320 -5.24 -15.46 2.71
N LYS A 321 -4.55 -16.13 3.64
CA LYS A 321 -5.02 -16.30 5.03
C LYS A 321 -3.90 -15.88 5.99
N PRO A 322 -3.98 -14.70 6.60
CA PRO A 322 -2.98 -14.26 7.58
C PRO A 322 -2.98 -15.13 8.83
N ASP A 323 -1.79 -15.52 9.30
CA ASP A 323 -1.59 -16.29 10.52
C ASP A 323 -1.43 -15.37 11.75
N CYS A 324 -0.89 -14.17 11.57
CA CYS A 324 -0.63 -13.20 12.63
C CYS A 324 -0.63 -11.76 12.09
N VAL A 325 -1.06 -10.82 12.93
CA VAL A 325 -0.88 -9.38 12.71
C VAL A 325 0.14 -8.84 13.70
N VAL A 326 1.14 -8.11 13.19
CA VAL A 326 2.02 -7.26 14.00
C VAL A 326 1.49 -5.83 13.90
N LEU A 327 0.96 -5.32 15.01
CA LEU A 327 0.39 -3.98 15.11
C LEU A 327 1.43 -3.03 15.71
N VAL A 328 2.01 -2.19 14.88
CA VAL A 328 3.04 -1.22 15.28
C VAL A 328 2.41 0.00 15.93
N ALA A 329 2.93 0.40 17.07
CA ALA A 329 2.62 1.65 17.73
C ALA A 329 3.90 2.28 18.32
N THR A 330 3.82 3.54 18.70
CA THR A 330 4.88 4.25 19.42
C THR A 330 4.28 4.97 20.62
N VAL A 331 5.02 5.07 21.71
CA VAL A 331 4.60 5.86 22.87
C VAL A 331 4.29 7.31 22.46
N ARG A 332 5.08 7.87 21.54
CA ARG A 332 4.86 9.22 20.99
C ARG A 332 3.51 9.36 20.28
N ALA A 333 3.15 8.39 19.43
CA ALA A 333 1.88 8.40 18.72
C ALA A 333 0.69 8.27 19.69
N LEU A 334 0.81 7.45 20.71
CA LEU A 334 -0.23 7.32 21.73
C LEU A 334 -0.39 8.61 22.56
N LYS A 335 0.70 9.26 22.97
CA LYS A 335 0.66 10.57 23.65
C LYS A 335 0.06 11.65 22.75
N TYR A 336 0.38 11.65 21.45
CA TYR A 336 -0.23 12.57 20.48
C TYR A 336 -1.74 12.37 20.37
N ASN A 337 -2.21 11.13 20.29
CA ASN A 337 -3.64 10.79 20.36
C ASN A 337 -4.29 11.18 21.69
N GLY A 338 -3.51 11.32 22.75
CA GLY A 338 -3.91 11.85 24.06
C GLY A 338 -3.88 13.38 24.18
N GLY A 339 -3.58 14.09 23.08
CA GLY A 339 -3.64 15.56 22.98
C GLY A 339 -2.32 16.28 23.26
N VAL A 340 -1.18 15.57 23.35
CA VAL A 340 0.15 16.20 23.55
C VAL A 340 0.64 16.83 22.24
N ALA A 341 1.14 18.06 22.32
CA ALA A 341 1.74 18.76 21.20
C ALA A 341 3.01 18.05 20.70
N LYS A 342 3.28 18.13 19.38
CA LYS A 342 4.43 17.45 18.75
C LYS A 342 5.77 17.80 19.41
N SER A 343 5.95 19.03 19.89
CA SER A 343 7.16 19.51 20.57
C SER A 343 7.42 18.87 21.94
N GLU A 344 6.40 18.28 22.57
CA GLU A 344 6.45 17.76 23.94
C GLU A 344 6.41 16.22 24.02
N LEU A 345 6.33 15.53 22.87
CA LEU A 345 6.19 14.06 22.79
C LEU A 345 7.37 13.28 23.39
N THR A 346 8.53 13.94 23.60
CA THR A 346 9.72 13.32 24.19
C THR A 346 9.73 13.31 25.72
N GLN A 347 8.79 14.02 26.37
CA GLN A 347 8.65 14.04 27.82
C GLN A 347 7.71 12.94 28.29
N GLU A 348 8.01 12.32 29.43
CA GLU A 348 7.12 11.36 30.09
C GLU A 348 5.75 11.99 30.36
N ASN A 349 4.67 11.30 29.97
CA ASN A 349 3.31 11.77 30.22
C ASN A 349 2.31 10.60 30.26
N LEU A 350 2.19 9.96 31.40
CA LEU A 350 1.27 8.82 31.61
C LEU A 350 -0.20 9.23 31.50
N ASP A 351 -0.56 10.45 31.91
CA ASP A 351 -1.95 10.93 31.77
C ASP A 351 -2.39 11.05 30.32
N ALA A 352 -1.53 11.63 29.48
CA ALA A 352 -1.80 11.71 28.06
C ALA A 352 -1.78 10.32 27.40
N LEU A 353 -0.83 9.46 27.80
CA LEU A 353 -0.75 8.09 27.33
C LEU A 353 -2.04 7.32 27.65
N SER A 354 -2.57 7.47 28.88
CA SER A 354 -3.82 6.83 29.30
C SER A 354 -5.04 7.29 28.50
N LYS A 355 -5.06 8.56 28.06
CA LYS A 355 -6.11 9.12 27.19
C LYS A 355 -5.97 8.65 25.75
N GLY A 356 -4.76 8.53 25.24
CA GLY A 356 -4.52 8.21 23.81
C GLY A 356 -4.47 6.71 23.50
N ILE A 357 -4.25 5.85 24.50
CA ILE A 357 -4.13 4.40 24.31
C ILE A 357 -5.42 3.76 23.78
N VAL A 358 -6.56 4.43 23.91
CA VAL A 358 -7.84 3.99 23.32
C VAL A 358 -7.79 3.88 21.80
N ASN A 359 -6.88 4.60 21.13
CA ASN A 359 -6.65 4.43 19.70
C ASN A 359 -6.05 3.04 19.42
N LEU A 360 -5.03 2.64 20.18
CA LEU A 360 -4.45 1.29 20.10
C LEU A 360 -5.49 0.21 20.39
N GLN A 361 -6.38 0.42 21.38
CA GLN A 361 -7.47 -0.50 21.70
C GLN A 361 -8.33 -0.77 20.46
N VAL A 362 -8.79 0.28 19.78
CA VAL A 362 -9.65 0.12 18.58
C VAL A 362 -8.93 -0.68 17.50
N HIS A 363 -7.65 -0.42 17.28
CA HIS A 363 -6.87 -1.14 16.26
C HIS A 363 -6.65 -2.61 16.63
N ILE A 364 -6.41 -2.95 17.90
CA ILE A 364 -6.34 -4.34 18.38
C ILE A 364 -7.69 -5.05 18.14
N GLU A 365 -8.78 -4.44 18.64
CA GLU A 365 -10.14 -4.99 18.48
C GLU A 365 -10.52 -5.17 17.00
N ASN A 366 -10.11 -4.25 16.11
CA ASN A 366 -10.37 -4.36 14.68
C ASN A 366 -9.69 -5.59 14.09
N MET A 367 -8.43 -5.86 14.43
CA MET A 367 -7.72 -7.05 13.91
C MET A 367 -8.32 -8.34 14.47
N GLN A 368 -8.71 -8.34 15.75
CA GLN A 368 -9.39 -9.49 16.37
C GLN A 368 -10.75 -9.80 15.72
N LYS A 369 -11.47 -8.79 15.20
CA LYS A 369 -12.71 -8.99 14.44
C LYS A 369 -12.54 -9.79 13.15
N TYR A 370 -11.36 -9.76 12.56
CA TYR A 370 -11.00 -10.60 11.41
C TYR A 370 -10.55 -12.02 11.82
N GLY A 371 -10.54 -12.32 13.11
CA GLY A 371 -10.14 -13.64 13.64
C GLY A 371 -8.63 -13.89 13.63
N VAL A 372 -7.80 -12.85 13.52
CA VAL A 372 -6.33 -12.98 13.41
C VAL A 372 -5.68 -12.63 14.75
N PRO A 373 -4.77 -13.47 15.28
CA PRO A 373 -3.99 -13.16 16.47
C PRO A 373 -3.14 -11.91 16.30
N VAL A 374 -3.03 -11.08 17.37
CA VAL A 374 -2.34 -9.79 17.35
C VAL A 374 -1.14 -9.80 18.27
N VAL A 375 0.01 -9.37 17.75
CA VAL A 375 1.20 -8.98 18.50
C VAL A 375 1.37 -7.46 18.36
N VAL A 376 1.30 -6.73 19.46
CA VAL A 376 1.60 -5.30 19.49
C VAL A 376 3.11 -5.11 19.56
N ALA A 377 3.67 -4.44 18.55
CA ALA A 377 5.08 -4.07 18.50
C ALA A 377 5.24 -2.59 18.82
N ILE A 378 5.84 -2.28 19.96
CA ILE A 378 6.22 -0.90 20.28
C ILE A 378 7.59 -0.61 19.65
N ASN A 379 7.59 0.23 18.62
CA ASN A 379 8.81 0.78 18.04
C ASN A 379 9.39 1.79 19.01
N ARG A 380 10.36 1.33 19.80
CA ARG A 380 10.92 2.06 20.95
C ARG A 380 11.84 3.18 20.51
N PHE A 381 11.65 4.35 21.11
CA PHE A 381 12.58 5.47 21.04
C PHE A 381 13.38 5.60 22.36
N ALA A 382 14.59 6.17 22.27
CA ALA A 382 15.46 6.35 23.44
C ALA A 382 14.85 7.24 24.55
N THR A 383 13.81 8.00 24.22
CA THR A 383 13.10 8.88 25.17
C THR A 383 11.91 8.21 25.84
N ASP A 384 11.54 6.99 25.43
CA ASP A 384 10.42 6.26 26.03
C ASP A 384 10.85 5.73 27.41
N THR A 385 10.06 6.00 28.44
CA THR A 385 10.39 5.60 29.82
C THR A 385 9.88 4.19 30.11
N ASP A 386 10.50 3.52 31.07
CA ASP A 386 10.08 2.18 31.51
C ASP A 386 8.65 2.18 32.06
N ALA A 387 8.22 3.28 32.71
CA ALA A 387 6.85 3.43 33.19
C ALA A 387 5.83 3.50 32.05
N GLU A 388 6.12 4.25 30.99
CA GLU A 388 5.27 4.32 29.78
C GLU A 388 5.19 2.98 29.07
N LEU A 389 6.31 2.28 28.93
CA LEU A 389 6.37 0.96 28.28
C LEU A 389 5.61 -0.09 29.08
N ALA A 390 5.78 -0.13 30.41
CA ALA A 390 5.06 -1.05 31.30
C ALA A 390 3.54 -0.80 31.24
N PHE A 391 3.11 0.46 31.21
CA PHE A 391 1.70 0.82 31.08
C PHE A 391 1.08 0.27 29.77
N VAL A 392 1.77 0.44 28.63
CA VAL A 392 1.27 -0.08 27.34
C VAL A 392 1.25 -1.61 27.34
N GLN A 393 2.28 -2.26 27.87
CA GLN A 393 2.34 -3.72 27.96
C GLN A 393 1.18 -4.30 28.78
N GLU A 394 0.92 -3.75 29.97
CA GLU A 394 -0.20 -4.19 30.82
C GLU A 394 -1.55 -3.99 30.12
N PHE A 395 -1.70 -2.88 29.40
CA PHE A 395 -2.92 -2.60 28.65
C PHE A 395 -3.15 -3.61 27.53
N CYS A 396 -2.13 -3.95 26.75
CA CYS A 396 -2.21 -4.96 25.68
C CYS A 396 -2.60 -6.34 26.21
N GLN A 397 -1.99 -6.74 27.34
CA GLN A 397 -2.29 -8.02 28.01
C GLN A 397 -3.76 -8.11 28.44
N LYS A 398 -4.34 -7.02 28.97
CA LYS A 398 -5.77 -6.95 29.34
C LYS A 398 -6.70 -7.13 28.13
N LEU A 399 -6.27 -6.77 26.93
CA LEU A 399 -7.01 -6.95 25.69
C LEU A 399 -6.74 -8.30 25.00
N GLY A 400 -5.94 -9.19 25.61
CA GLY A 400 -5.58 -10.49 25.03
C GLY A 400 -4.61 -10.41 23.83
N ALA A 401 -4.01 -9.24 23.59
CA ALA A 401 -2.96 -9.06 22.60
C ALA A 401 -1.58 -9.38 23.20
N ASP A 402 -0.73 -10.06 22.42
CA ASP A 402 0.66 -10.24 22.78
C ASP A 402 1.44 -8.93 22.59
N PHE A 403 2.58 -8.78 23.24
CA PHE A 403 3.35 -7.54 23.27
C PHE A 403 4.84 -7.84 23.10
N SER A 404 5.54 -6.99 22.37
CA SER A 404 7.00 -6.97 22.28
C SER A 404 7.53 -5.57 21.99
N LEU A 405 8.76 -5.31 22.39
CA LEU A 405 9.51 -4.12 22.00
C LEU A 405 10.22 -4.38 20.67
N ALA A 406 10.42 -3.33 19.89
CA ALA A 406 11.21 -3.32 18.66
C ALA A 406 12.21 -2.16 18.71
N GLU A 407 13.51 -2.47 18.65
CA GLU A 407 14.61 -1.50 18.59
C GLU A 407 15.39 -1.61 17.27
N VAL A 408 14.70 -2.03 16.22
CA VAL A 408 15.28 -2.42 14.94
C VAL A 408 15.91 -1.24 14.18
N PHE A 409 15.43 -0.01 14.37
CA PHE A 409 16.05 1.16 13.78
C PHE A 409 17.52 1.32 14.18
N ALA A 410 17.79 1.14 15.46
CA ALA A 410 19.14 1.32 16.01
C ALA A 410 20.02 0.07 15.93
N LYS A 411 19.41 -1.14 15.93
CA LYS A 411 20.12 -2.41 16.14
C LYS A 411 19.89 -3.44 15.02
N GLY A 412 19.17 -3.08 13.94
CA GLY A 412 18.82 -4.04 12.89
C GLY A 412 18.05 -5.24 13.42
N GLY A 413 18.26 -6.42 12.85
CA GLY A 413 17.62 -7.65 13.27
C GLY A 413 17.87 -8.05 14.73
N GLU A 414 19.00 -7.64 15.31
CA GLU A 414 19.28 -7.89 16.75
C GLU A 414 18.23 -7.24 17.65
N GLY A 415 17.80 -6.01 17.31
CA GLY A 415 16.77 -5.27 18.04
C GLY A 415 15.36 -5.79 17.85
N GLY A 416 15.16 -6.80 17.00
CA GLY A 416 13.87 -7.42 16.71
C GLY A 416 13.72 -8.86 17.21
N LYS A 417 14.73 -9.45 17.85
CA LYS A 417 14.72 -10.88 18.25
C LYS A 417 13.53 -11.23 19.15
N ASP A 418 13.28 -10.46 20.18
CA ASP A 418 12.16 -10.69 21.10
C ASP A 418 10.81 -10.62 20.36
N LEU A 419 10.68 -9.68 19.41
CA LEU A 419 9.50 -9.58 18.56
C LEU A 419 9.36 -10.81 17.67
N ALA A 420 10.42 -11.27 17.05
CA ALA A 420 10.42 -12.47 16.19
C ALA A 420 10.04 -13.73 16.98
N GLU A 421 10.60 -13.92 18.16
CA GLU A 421 10.26 -15.03 19.06
C GLU A 421 8.79 -14.95 19.51
N GLN A 422 8.31 -13.75 19.89
CA GLN A 422 6.91 -13.57 20.27
C GLN A 422 5.96 -13.85 19.12
N VAL A 423 6.26 -13.42 17.90
CA VAL A 423 5.44 -13.70 16.70
C VAL A 423 5.40 -15.21 16.41
N CYS A 424 6.54 -15.90 16.44
CA CYS A 424 6.59 -17.35 16.28
C CYS A 424 5.74 -18.06 17.35
N LYS A 425 5.90 -17.69 18.62
CA LYS A 425 5.12 -18.24 19.74
C LYS A 425 3.62 -18.00 19.56
N THR A 426 3.24 -16.80 19.11
CA THR A 426 1.82 -16.45 18.86
C THR A 426 1.24 -17.34 17.78
N ILE A 427 1.94 -17.52 16.66
CA ILE A 427 1.50 -18.40 15.55
C ILE A 427 1.38 -19.86 15.98
N GLU A 428 2.28 -20.34 16.84
CA GLU A 428 2.28 -21.72 17.35
C GLU A 428 1.16 -21.95 18.38
N THR A 429 0.83 -20.96 19.21
CA THR A 429 -0.10 -21.14 20.34
C THR A 429 -1.50 -20.62 20.08
N LYS A 430 -1.69 -19.70 19.13
CA LYS A 430 -2.98 -19.08 18.78
C LYS A 430 -3.29 -19.34 17.31
N LYS A 431 -4.34 -20.09 17.04
CA LYS A 431 -4.75 -20.37 15.66
C LYS A 431 -5.52 -19.18 15.08
N SER A 432 -5.13 -18.75 13.88
CA SER A 432 -5.93 -17.79 13.11
C SER A 432 -7.21 -18.44 12.59
N ASP A 433 -8.32 -17.74 12.76
CA ASP A 433 -9.65 -18.05 12.18
C ASP A 433 -10.05 -16.92 11.24
N PHE A 434 -9.14 -16.59 10.32
CA PHE A 434 -9.29 -15.45 9.43
C PHE A 434 -10.56 -15.54 8.58
N HIS A 435 -11.33 -14.47 8.59
CA HIS A 435 -12.49 -14.25 7.73
C HIS A 435 -12.59 -12.77 7.31
N VAL A 436 -13.25 -12.54 6.18
CA VAL A 436 -13.51 -11.18 5.67
C VAL A 436 -14.67 -10.55 6.44
N LEU A 437 -14.71 -9.22 6.48
CA LEU A 437 -15.69 -8.49 7.28
C LEU A 437 -17.12 -8.61 6.75
N TYR A 438 -17.29 -8.70 5.43
CA TYR A 438 -18.60 -8.69 4.78
C TYR A 438 -18.66 -9.59 3.56
N ASP A 439 -19.88 -10.03 3.23
CA ASP A 439 -20.19 -10.72 1.98
C ASP A 439 -20.35 -9.71 0.84
N THR A 440 -19.82 -10.05 -0.35
CA THR A 440 -19.94 -9.21 -1.54
C THR A 440 -21.36 -9.10 -2.08
N GLU A 441 -22.27 -10.01 -1.70
CA GLU A 441 -23.68 -9.96 -2.07
C GLU A 441 -24.49 -8.87 -1.34
N LEU A 442 -23.94 -8.28 -0.27
CA LEU A 442 -24.54 -7.09 0.35
C LEU A 442 -24.57 -5.93 -0.65
N SER A 443 -25.56 -5.04 -0.53
CA SER A 443 -25.59 -3.81 -1.31
C SER A 443 -24.40 -2.91 -0.99
N ILE A 444 -24.03 -2.01 -1.92
CA ILE A 444 -22.92 -1.07 -1.73
C ILE A 444 -23.10 -0.26 -0.43
N PRO A 445 -24.28 0.33 -0.12
CA PRO A 445 -24.49 1.03 1.15
C PRO A 445 -24.28 0.16 2.39
N GLU A 446 -24.74 -1.10 2.38
CA GLU A 446 -24.56 -2.02 3.51
C GLU A 446 -23.10 -2.37 3.76
N LYS A 447 -22.29 -2.59 2.70
CA LYS A 447 -20.83 -2.78 2.82
C LYS A 447 -20.15 -1.57 3.44
N ILE A 448 -20.48 -0.38 2.97
CA ILE A 448 -19.94 0.89 3.49
C ILE A 448 -20.32 1.06 4.96
N GLU A 449 -21.59 0.83 5.31
CA GLU A 449 -22.08 0.97 6.67
C GLU A 449 -21.41 -0.03 7.61
N LYS A 450 -21.18 -1.27 7.15
CA LYS A 450 -20.50 -2.29 7.95
C LYS A 450 -19.07 -1.90 8.30
N ILE A 451 -18.29 -1.42 7.32
CA ILE A 451 -16.94 -0.91 7.58
C ILE A 451 -16.98 0.30 8.52
N ALA A 452 -17.87 1.27 8.26
CA ALA A 452 -17.98 2.48 9.07
C ALA A 452 -18.28 2.16 10.53
N LYS A 453 -19.22 1.26 10.81
CA LYS A 453 -19.59 0.87 12.18
C LYS A 453 -18.55 -0.04 12.83
N GLU A 454 -18.12 -1.09 12.12
CA GLU A 454 -17.30 -2.14 12.71
C GLU A 454 -15.82 -1.73 12.84
N ILE A 455 -15.29 -0.99 11.89
CA ILE A 455 -13.86 -0.62 11.84
C ILE A 455 -13.62 0.80 12.35
N TYR A 456 -14.44 1.76 11.90
CA TYR A 456 -14.24 3.17 12.28
C TYR A 456 -14.97 3.56 13.57
N ARG A 457 -15.91 2.75 14.06
CA ARG A 457 -16.77 3.02 15.22
C ARG A 457 -17.72 4.20 14.99
N ALA A 458 -18.08 4.48 13.73
CA ALA A 458 -19.09 5.49 13.41
C ALA A 458 -20.51 5.03 13.78
N ASP A 459 -21.40 5.97 14.08
CA ASP A 459 -22.83 5.68 14.33
C ASP A 459 -23.58 5.29 13.05
N GLY A 460 -23.00 5.54 11.89
CA GLY A 460 -23.56 5.23 10.58
C GLY A 460 -22.92 6.06 9.47
N VAL A 461 -23.59 6.09 8.32
CA VAL A 461 -23.11 6.82 7.14
C VAL A 461 -24.16 7.82 6.63
N ASN A 462 -23.67 8.94 6.10
CA ASN A 462 -24.46 9.89 5.32
C ASN A 462 -24.07 9.72 3.86
N ILE A 463 -25.02 9.37 2.99
CA ILE A 463 -24.77 9.25 1.55
C ILE A 463 -25.37 10.49 0.87
N THR A 464 -24.52 11.30 0.19
CA THR A 464 -24.98 12.47 -0.56
C THR A 464 -25.82 12.05 -1.77
N ALA A 465 -26.63 12.96 -2.31
CA ALA A 465 -27.41 12.71 -3.52
C ALA A 465 -26.52 12.33 -4.72
N GLN A 466 -25.33 12.94 -4.82
CA GLN A 466 -24.34 12.61 -5.86
C GLN A 466 -23.85 11.15 -5.70
N ALA A 467 -23.45 10.77 -4.50
CA ALA A 467 -22.98 9.41 -4.21
C ALA A 467 -24.09 8.36 -4.44
N ALA A 468 -25.34 8.65 -4.03
CA ALA A 468 -26.49 7.77 -4.27
C ALA A 468 -26.75 7.54 -5.76
N LYS A 469 -26.62 8.59 -6.59
CA LYS A 469 -26.73 8.48 -8.04
C LYS A 469 -25.61 7.62 -8.63
N ALA A 470 -24.38 7.81 -8.17
CA ALA A 470 -23.24 7.00 -8.62
C ALA A 470 -23.40 5.51 -8.23
N ILE A 471 -23.85 5.22 -7.01
CA ILE A 471 -24.15 3.86 -6.55
C ILE A 471 -25.19 3.20 -7.46
N ALA A 472 -26.32 3.87 -7.71
CA ALA A 472 -27.37 3.35 -8.60
C ALA A 472 -26.85 3.07 -10.02
N GLN A 473 -25.93 3.90 -10.52
CA GLN A 473 -25.30 3.69 -11.83
C GLN A 473 -24.40 2.45 -11.82
N ILE A 474 -23.59 2.25 -10.77
CA ILE A 474 -22.71 1.09 -10.61
C ILE A 474 -23.54 -0.20 -10.50
N ASP A 475 -24.64 -0.17 -9.74
CA ASP A 475 -25.58 -1.31 -9.63
C ASP A 475 -26.22 -1.65 -10.99
N ALA A 476 -26.63 -0.63 -11.76
CA ALA A 476 -27.20 -0.81 -13.10
C ALA A 476 -26.17 -1.40 -14.10
N LEU A 477 -24.89 -1.18 -13.91
CA LEU A 477 -23.80 -1.80 -14.68
C LEU A 477 -23.48 -3.24 -14.24
N GLY A 478 -24.15 -3.77 -13.20
CA GLY A 478 -23.94 -5.12 -12.69
C GLY A 478 -22.71 -5.29 -11.79
N HIS A 479 -22.18 -4.17 -11.23
CA HIS A 479 -20.97 -4.17 -10.40
C HIS A 479 -21.27 -4.00 -8.89
N GLY A 480 -22.51 -4.14 -8.45
CA GLY A 480 -22.89 -4.00 -7.05
C GLY A 480 -22.26 -5.02 -6.11
N ASN A 481 -21.82 -6.18 -6.63
CA ASN A 481 -21.18 -7.27 -5.88
C ASN A 481 -19.66 -7.10 -5.70
N LEU A 482 -19.07 -6.00 -6.14
CA LEU A 482 -17.65 -5.74 -5.90
C LEU A 482 -17.38 -5.29 -4.45
N PRO A 483 -16.20 -5.60 -3.87
CA PRO A 483 -15.81 -5.04 -2.58
C PRO A 483 -15.65 -3.51 -2.65
N VAL A 484 -15.79 -2.84 -1.51
CA VAL A 484 -15.61 -1.39 -1.41
C VAL A 484 -14.24 -1.03 -0.88
N CYS A 485 -13.69 0.05 -1.40
CA CYS A 485 -12.40 0.62 -1.00
C CYS A 485 -12.65 2.04 -0.49
N ILE A 486 -12.73 2.21 0.84
CA ILE A 486 -13.04 3.52 1.42
C ILE A 486 -11.79 4.41 1.39
N ALA A 487 -11.94 5.55 0.73
CA ALA A 487 -10.96 6.61 0.62
C ALA A 487 -11.29 7.71 1.64
N LYS A 488 -10.55 7.74 2.75
CA LYS A 488 -10.74 8.63 3.89
C LYS A 488 -9.40 9.20 4.36
N THR A 489 -9.42 10.20 5.23
CA THR A 489 -8.21 10.65 5.93
C THR A 489 -7.56 9.50 6.70
N GLN A 490 -6.24 9.44 6.69
CA GLN A 490 -5.47 8.44 7.44
C GLN A 490 -5.24 8.83 8.91
N TYR A 491 -5.49 10.07 9.29
CA TYR A 491 -5.11 10.62 10.60
C TYR A 491 -6.14 10.39 11.71
N SER A 492 -7.31 9.89 11.38
CA SER A 492 -8.40 9.65 12.32
C SER A 492 -9.18 8.40 11.93
N LEU A 493 -9.87 7.79 12.87
CA LEU A 493 -10.90 6.78 12.61
C LEU A 493 -12.11 7.40 11.89
N SER A 494 -12.39 8.71 12.11
CA SER A 494 -13.45 9.42 11.39
C SER A 494 -12.97 9.96 10.04
N ASP A 495 -13.85 10.62 9.29
CA ASP A 495 -13.51 11.38 8.08
C ASP A 495 -13.06 12.84 8.38
N ASP A 496 -13.01 13.22 9.67
CA ASP A 496 -12.41 14.47 10.15
C ASP A 496 -11.02 14.20 10.74
N PRO A 497 -9.93 14.73 10.13
CA PRO A 497 -8.56 14.47 10.60
C PRO A 497 -8.22 15.08 11.96
N THR A 498 -9.08 15.96 12.51
CA THR A 498 -8.86 16.61 13.81
C THR A 498 -9.37 15.80 14.99
N LEU A 499 -10.21 14.78 14.75
CA LEU A 499 -10.75 13.90 15.77
C LEU A 499 -9.77 12.76 16.08
N LEU A 500 -8.94 12.95 17.08
CA LEU A 500 -7.90 12.00 17.49
C LEU A 500 -8.42 10.93 18.45
N GLY A 501 -7.59 9.90 18.71
CA GLY A 501 -7.87 8.84 19.65
C GLY A 501 -8.99 7.89 19.21
N LYS A 502 -10.07 7.85 19.95
CA LYS A 502 -11.29 7.09 19.63
C LYS A 502 -12.48 8.06 19.58
N PRO A 503 -12.74 8.69 18.43
CA PRO A 503 -13.89 9.58 18.28
C PRO A 503 -15.21 8.82 18.46
N GLU A 504 -16.21 9.55 19.00
CA GLU A 504 -17.56 9.05 19.26
C GLU A 504 -18.59 10.00 18.69
N ASN A 505 -19.84 9.55 18.50
CA ASN A 505 -20.99 10.37 18.05
C ASN A 505 -20.73 11.04 16.68
N PHE A 506 -20.16 10.29 15.72
CA PHE A 506 -19.91 10.79 14.37
C PHE A 506 -20.47 9.85 13.31
N LYS A 507 -20.70 10.37 12.11
CA LYS A 507 -21.06 9.63 10.91
C LYS A 507 -20.05 9.89 9.81
N ILE A 508 -19.74 8.85 9.02
CA ILE A 508 -18.93 8.98 7.82
C ILE A 508 -19.80 9.57 6.70
N THR A 509 -19.32 10.60 6.02
CA THR A 509 -20.03 11.21 4.90
C THR A 509 -19.45 10.75 3.56
N VAL A 510 -20.21 9.95 2.85
CA VAL A 510 -19.89 9.49 1.48
C VAL A 510 -20.26 10.63 0.51
N ARG A 511 -19.24 11.23 -0.11
CA ARG A 511 -19.40 12.37 -1.03
C ARG A 511 -19.58 11.93 -2.47
N ASP A 512 -18.85 10.91 -2.86
CA ASP A 512 -18.90 10.35 -4.21
C ASP A 512 -18.46 8.86 -4.20
N VAL A 513 -18.81 8.15 -5.26
CA VAL A 513 -18.46 6.75 -5.46
C VAL A 513 -18.01 6.55 -6.90
N THR A 514 -16.88 5.88 -7.10
CA THR A 514 -16.34 5.61 -8.44
C THR A 514 -16.03 4.14 -8.63
N LEU A 515 -16.24 3.65 -9.85
CA LEU A 515 -15.99 2.26 -10.21
C LEU A 515 -14.56 2.08 -10.74
N SER A 516 -13.82 1.14 -10.17
CA SER A 516 -12.57 0.59 -10.70
C SER A 516 -12.84 -0.83 -11.19
N ALA A 517 -13.50 -0.94 -12.34
CA ALA A 517 -14.04 -2.21 -12.85
C ALA A 517 -12.95 -3.24 -13.19
N GLY A 518 -11.83 -2.79 -13.73
CA GLY A 518 -10.67 -3.63 -14.04
C GLY A 518 -9.94 -4.12 -12.78
N ALA A 519 -9.75 -3.23 -11.80
CA ALA A 519 -9.18 -3.61 -10.51
C ALA A 519 -10.16 -4.48 -9.69
N GLY A 520 -11.48 -4.33 -9.91
CA GLY A 520 -12.49 -5.14 -9.28
C GLY A 520 -12.92 -4.62 -7.90
N PHE A 521 -12.94 -3.31 -7.68
CA PHE A 521 -13.48 -2.72 -6.45
C PHE A 521 -14.14 -1.35 -6.72
N ILE A 522 -14.92 -0.90 -5.74
CA ILE A 522 -15.65 0.37 -5.78
C ILE A 522 -14.96 1.33 -4.81
N VAL A 523 -14.49 2.47 -5.31
CA VAL A 523 -13.86 3.52 -4.49
C VAL A 523 -14.93 4.41 -3.90
N VAL A 524 -14.94 4.54 -2.57
CA VAL A 524 -15.90 5.33 -1.80
C VAL A 524 -15.20 6.55 -1.22
N LEU A 525 -15.51 7.73 -1.73
CA LEU A 525 -14.85 8.99 -1.36
C LEU A 525 -15.58 9.67 -0.19
N THR A 526 -14.93 9.81 0.95
CA THR A 526 -15.51 10.46 2.15
C THR A 526 -15.04 11.89 2.36
N GLY A 527 -13.97 12.31 1.67
CA GLY A 527 -13.38 13.64 1.77
C GLY A 527 -12.79 14.10 0.44
N ASN A 528 -12.08 15.22 0.48
CA ASN A 528 -11.29 15.68 -0.66
C ASN A 528 -10.01 14.84 -0.76
N ILE A 529 -10.09 13.69 -1.40
CA ILE A 529 -8.95 12.83 -1.63
C ILE A 529 -8.17 13.31 -2.84
N MET A 530 -6.91 13.66 -2.61
CA MET A 530 -6.02 14.16 -3.65
C MET A 530 -5.34 13.02 -4.39
N THR A 531 -5.65 12.87 -5.68
CA THR A 531 -5.02 11.88 -6.57
C THR A 531 -3.77 12.41 -7.27
N MET A 532 -3.53 13.73 -7.23
CA MET A 532 -2.30 14.37 -7.67
C MET A 532 -1.76 15.26 -6.53
N PRO A 533 -0.82 14.74 -5.71
CA PRO A 533 -0.18 15.53 -4.66
C PRO A 533 0.59 16.73 -5.24
N GLY A 534 0.81 17.75 -4.45
CA GLY A 534 1.71 18.84 -4.79
C GLY A 534 3.00 18.77 -3.98
N LEU A 535 4.09 19.32 -4.50
CA LEU A 535 5.29 19.50 -3.71
C LEU A 535 5.02 20.44 -2.53
N PRO A 536 5.58 20.16 -1.32
CA PRO A 536 5.45 21.05 -0.16
C PRO A 536 6.32 22.31 -0.33
N LYS A 537 6.24 23.22 0.64
CA LYS A 537 7.05 24.45 0.65
C LYS A 537 8.57 24.14 0.66
N SER A 538 8.96 23.07 1.36
CA SER A 538 10.34 22.57 1.40
C SER A 538 10.35 21.10 1.00
N PRO A 539 10.38 20.78 -0.29
CA PRO A 539 10.41 19.40 -0.77
C PRO A 539 11.77 18.73 -0.50
N ALA A 540 11.77 17.41 -0.39
CA ALA A 540 12.99 16.62 -0.26
C ALA A 540 13.97 16.85 -1.43
N ALA A 541 13.44 17.13 -2.60
CA ALA A 541 14.21 17.51 -3.80
C ALA A 541 15.26 18.62 -3.58
N LEU A 542 15.07 19.50 -2.59
CA LEU A 542 16.05 20.56 -2.27
C LEU A 542 17.32 20.03 -1.58
N ARG A 543 17.29 18.79 -1.10
CA ARG A 543 18.41 18.17 -0.36
C ARG A 543 19.06 17.02 -1.13
N ILE A 544 18.32 16.45 -2.09
CA ILE A 544 18.83 15.33 -2.90
C ILE A 544 19.81 15.89 -3.93
N ASP A 545 21.00 15.32 -3.96
CA ASP A 545 22.07 15.70 -4.91
C ASP A 545 22.84 14.47 -5.36
N CYS A 546 23.62 14.63 -6.41
CA CYS A 546 24.51 13.61 -6.96
C CYS A 546 25.90 14.21 -7.17
N ASP A 547 26.92 13.61 -6.59
CA ASP A 547 28.30 14.05 -6.78
C ASP A 547 28.88 13.62 -8.16
N ASN A 548 30.12 14.04 -8.45
CA ASN A 548 30.77 13.73 -9.73
C ASN A 548 31.09 12.24 -9.92
N ASP A 549 31.12 11.47 -8.86
CA ASP A 549 31.36 10.03 -8.87
C ASP A 549 30.05 9.22 -8.95
N GLY A 550 28.91 9.89 -8.95
CA GLY A 550 27.59 9.29 -9.05
C GLY A 550 26.97 8.89 -7.71
N ASN A 551 27.56 9.27 -6.58
CA ASN A 551 27.00 8.98 -5.27
C ASN A 551 25.84 9.93 -4.97
N ILE A 552 24.73 9.37 -4.52
CA ILE A 552 23.52 10.13 -4.16
C ILE A 552 23.63 10.57 -2.70
N THR A 553 23.26 11.82 -2.44
CA THR A 553 23.19 12.39 -1.09
C THR A 553 21.80 12.96 -0.82
N GLY A 554 21.44 13.14 0.45
CA GLY A 554 20.17 13.76 0.85
C GLY A 554 18.91 12.92 0.58
N LEU A 555 19.08 11.67 0.19
CA LEU A 555 17.99 10.71 0.01
C LEU A 555 17.67 10.03 1.36
N PHE A 556 17.18 10.81 2.34
CA PHE A 556 16.81 10.40 3.72
C PHE A 556 17.97 10.14 4.70
#